data_2ff1a6098099273fcf702ea523bca5e8
#
_entry.id   2ff1a6098099273fcf702ea523bca5e8
#
_cell.length_a   1.000
_cell.length_b   1.000
_cell.length_c   1.000
_cell.angle_alpha   90.00
_cell.angle_beta   90.00
_cell.angle_gamma   90.00
#
_symmetry.space_group_name_H-M   'P 1'
#
loop_
_entity.id
_entity.type
_entity.pdbx_description
1 polymer ?
#
loop_
_entity_poly.entity_id
_entity_poly.type
_entity_poly.pdbx_seq_one_letter_code
_entity_poly.pdbx_strand_id
1 'polypeptide(L)'
;MAKHSLLVRNTLLLVSGIMLTLAVLIASETGNQRLREGYIEAIRSQQLQNDLGDLIAELVNAEGGQRGFLLTGKDSYLDPYYKALPRINELMSRIRQHYANDPEGLRQFGDASQFVTRKLNEMALTLVYGKRDFDVALDMVRTDFGKQTMENARRSLEHLQVRESGTVTHNLEAA
;
A
#
# COMPACT_ATOMS: atom_id res chain seq x y z
N MET A 1 -52.33 45.66 -25.13
CA MET A 1 -51.93 44.22 -25.28
C MET A 1 -50.43 44.01 -25.52
N ALA A 2 -49.73 44.79 -26.35
CA ALA A 2 -48.31 44.59 -26.67
C ALA A 2 -47.29 44.71 -25.49
N LYS A 3 -47.52 45.61 -24.51
CA LYS A 3 -46.65 45.78 -23.34
C LYS A 3 -46.64 44.59 -22.39
N HIS A 4 -47.77 43.90 -22.24
CA HIS A 4 -47.90 42.71 -21.38
C HIS A 4 -47.11 41.48 -21.96
N SER A 5 -47.16 41.31 -23.26
CA SER A 5 -46.41 40.22 -23.95
C SER A 5 -44.90 40.43 -23.91
N LEU A 6 -44.42 41.67 -23.96
CA LEU A 6 -43.01 42.02 -23.82
C LEU A 6 -42.48 41.77 -22.40
N LEU A 7 -43.27 42.13 -21.38
CA LEU A 7 -42.89 41.86 -19.98
C LEU A 7 -42.83 40.36 -19.68
N VAL A 8 -43.80 39.57 -20.14
CA VAL A 8 -43.80 38.11 -19.96
C VAL A 8 -42.61 37.47 -20.68
N ARG A 9 -42.24 37.90 -21.88
CA ARG A 9 -41.10 37.41 -22.64
C ARG A 9 -39.77 37.71 -21.93
N ASN A 10 -39.63 38.93 -21.38
CA ASN A 10 -38.41 39.31 -20.66
C ASN A 10 -38.27 38.56 -19.33
N THR A 11 -39.35 38.34 -18.59
CA THR A 11 -39.30 37.51 -17.37
C THR A 11 -38.98 36.05 -17.67
N LEU A 12 -39.52 35.47 -18.74
CA LEU A 12 -39.18 34.12 -19.17
C LEU A 12 -37.68 33.97 -19.54
N LEU A 13 -37.13 34.97 -20.23
CA LEU A 13 -35.68 34.99 -20.58
C LEU A 13 -34.80 35.10 -19.34
N LEU A 14 -35.20 35.93 -18.37
CA LEU A 14 -34.48 36.06 -17.08
C LEU A 14 -34.51 34.77 -16.28
N VAL A 15 -35.67 34.13 -16.16
CA VAL A 15 -35.85 32.87 -15.46
C VAL A 15 -35.05 31.76 -16.14
N SER A 16 -35.08 31.65 -17.48
CA SER A 16 -34.28 30.67 -18.20
C SER A 16 -32.78 30.89 -18.04
N GLY A 17 -32.31 32.15 -18.00
CA GLY A 17 -30.92 32.48 -17.73
C GLY A 17 -30.47 32.07 -16.32
N ILE A 18 -31.32 32.35 -15.31
CA ILE A 18 -31.04 31.90 -13.93
C ILE A 18 -31.00 30.39 -13.81
N MET A 19 -31.96 29.69 -14.44
CA MET A 19 -31.98 28.22 -14.43
C MET A 19 -30.74 27.61 -15.11
N LEU A 20 -30.30 28.21 -16.22
CA LEU A 20 -29.09 27.76 -16.93
C LEU A 20 -27.82 27.96 -16.07
N THR A 21 -27.68 29.13 -15.43
CA THR A 21 -26.56 29.39 -14.53
C THR A 21 -26.56 28.46 -13.32
N LEU A 22 -27.69 28.17 -12.72
CA LEU A 22 -27.83 27.21 -11.64
C LEU A 22 -27.42 25.78 -12.10
N ALA A 23 -27.87 25.36 -13.28
CA ALA A 23 -27.51 24.06 -13.84
C ALA A 23 -26.01 23.94 -14.08
N VAL A 24 -25.36 24.99 -14.61
CA VAL A 24 -23.91 25.03 -14.81
C VAL A 24 -23.15 24.98 -13.47
N LEU A 25 -23.62 25.72 -12.46
CA LEU A 25 -23.01 25.69 -11.11
C LEU A 25 -23.10 24.31 -10.47
N ILE A 26 -24.26 23.66 -10.55
CA ILE A 26 -24.45 22.29 -10.03
C ILE A 26 -23.54 21.29 -10.78
N ALA A 27 -23.49 21.37 -12.10
CA ALA A 27 -22.63 20.52 -12.91
C ALA A 27 -21.14 20.73 -12.60
N SER A 28 -20.72 21.97 -12.40
CA SER A 28 -19.35 22.34 -12.03
C SER A 28 -18.97 21.79 -10.65
N GLU A 29 -19.88 21.93 -9.67
CA GLU A 29 -19.64 21.44 -8.31
C GLU A 29 -19.54 19.92 -8.26
N THR A 30 -20.45 19.21 -8.93
CA THR A 30 -20.42 17.74 -9.00
C THR A 30 -19.18 17.21 -9.74
N GLY A 31 -18.75 17.89 -10.81
CA GLY A 31 -17.51 17.57 -11.52
C GLY A 31 -16.28 17.76 -10.65
N ASN A 32 -16.22 18.86 -9.88
CA ASN A 32 -15.10 19.16 -9.00
C ASN A 32 -15.00 18.17 -7.82
N GLN A 33 -16.12 17.72 -7.27
CA GLN A 33 -16.16 16.72 -6.21
C GLN A 33 -15.63 15.36 -6.69
N ARG A 34 -16.06 14.90 -7.87
CA ARG A 34 -15.56 13.63 -8.45
C ARG A 34 -14.05 13.65 -8.72
N LEU A 35 -13.53 14.77 -9.24
CA LEU A 35 -12.10 14.95 -9.46
C LEU A 35 -11.31 14.88 -8.15
N ARG A 36 -11.83 15.51 -7.08
CA ARG A 36 -11.18 15.49 -5.77
C ARG A 36 -11.17 14.09 -5.16
N GLU A 37 -12.26 13.35 -5.25
CA GLU A 37 -12.36 11.97 -4.77
C GLU A 37 -11.39 11.05 -5.52
N GLY A 38 -11.34 11.13 -6.85
CA GLY A 38 -10.41 10.37 -7.67
C GLY A 38 -8.94 10.70 -7.38
N TYR A 39 -8.63 11.98 -7.12
CA TYR A 39 -7.29 12.40 -6.74
C TYR A 39 -6.86 11.86 -5.37
N ILE A 40 -7.75 11.89 -4.37
CA ILE A 40 -7.49 11.35 -3.03
C ILE A 40 -7.28 9.83 -3.10
N GLU A 41 -8.09 9.13 -3.89
CA GLU A 41 -7.97 7.68 -4.11
C GLU A 41 -6.61 7.32 -4.75
N ALA A 42 -6.20 8.08 -5.79
CA ALA A 42 -4.92 7.89 -6.45
C ALA A 42 -3.72 8.09 -5.50
N ILE A 43 -3.75 9.14 -4.67
CA ILE A 43 -2.71 9.37 -3.64
C ILE A 43 -2.69 8.21 -2.64
N ARG A 44 -3.84 7.76 -2.17
CA ARG A 44 -3.96 6.68 -1.20
C ARG A 44 -3.41 5.37 -1.74
N SER A 45 -3.73 5.04 -3.00
CA SER A 45 -3.18 3.86 -3.67
C SER A 45 -1.68 3.95 -3.89
N GLN A 46 -1.17 5.12 -4.31
CA GLN A 46 0.28 5.34 -4.46
C GLN A 46 1.02 5.17 -3.12
N GLN A 47 0.43 5.66 -2.03
CA GLN A 47 1.01 5.53 -0.71
C GLN A 47 1.06 4.06 -0.25
N LEU A 48 0.01 3.29 -0.54
CA LEU A 48 -0.01 1.85 -0.27
C LEU A 48 1.06 1.10 -1.08
N GLN A 49 1.20 1.41 -2.37
CA GLN A 49 2.25 0.81 -3.20
C GLN A 49 3.65 1.09 -2.65
N ASN A 50 3.90 2.31 -2.19
CA ASN A 50 5.15 2.67 -1.55
C ASN A 50 5.35 1.88 -0.23
N ASP A 51 4.33 1.80 0.63
CA ASP A 51 4.40 1.05 1.88
C ASP A 51 4.67 -0.45 1.66
N LEU A 52 4.08 -1.05 0.62
CA LEU A 52 4.35 -2.44 0.23
C LEU A 52 5.80 -2.62 -0.28
N GLY A 53 6.29 -1.69 -1.09
CA GLY A 53 7.67 -1.68 -1.58
C GLY A 53 8.68 -1.50 -0.44
N ASP A 54 8.42 -0.58 0.47
CA ASP A 54 9.24 -0.33 1.64
C ASP A 54 9.27 -1.55 2.57
N LEU A 55 8.15 -2.25 2.74
CA LEU A 55 8.10 -3.49 3.53
C LEU A 55 9.01 -4.58 2.94
N ILE A 56 9.03 -4.74 1.63
CA ILE A 56 9.94 -5.66 0.94
C ILE A 56 11.39 -5.22 1.17
N ALA A 57 11.69 -3.93 1.02
CA ALA A 57 13.04 -3.39 1.19
C ALA A 57 13.55 -3.58 2.63
N GLU A 58 12.71 -3.36 3.63
CA GLU A 58 13.10 -3.56 5.04
C GLU A 58 13.32 -5.04 5.37
N LEU A 59 12.56 -5.97 4.77
CA LEU A 59 12.83 -7.40 4.90
C LEU A 59 14.19 -7.79 4.29
N VAL A 60 14.54 -7.22 3.14
CA VAL A 60 15.86 -7.43 2.50
C VAL A 60 16.99 -6.85 3.36
N ASN A 61 16.80 -5.65 3.94
CA ASN A 61 17.74 -5.03 4.85
C ASN A 61 17.99 -5.89 6.10
N ALA A 62 16.91 -6.42 6.68
CA ALA A 62 17.00 -7.32 7.83
C ALA A 62 17.76 -8.61 7.48
N GLU A 63 17.44 -9.24 6.35
CA GLU A 63 18.16 -10.43 5.89
C GLU A 63 19.62 -10.14 5.60
N GLY A 64 19.93 -9.01 4.98
CA GLY A 64 21.30 -8.55 4.73
C GLY A 64 22.11 -8.44 6.01
N GLY A 65 21.54 -7.84 7.06
CA GLY A 65 22.14 -7.75 8.39
C GLY A 65 22.39 -9.13 9.02
N GLN A 66 21.39 -10.00 8.99
CA GLN A 66 21.52 -11.39 9.47
C GLN A 66 22.65 -12.14 8.76
N ARG A 67 22.67 -12.10 7.42
CA ARG A 67 23.71 -12.78 6.62
C ARG A 67 25.10 -12.21 6.87
N GLY A 68 25.21 -10.89 6.99
CA GLY A 68 26.47 -10.23 7.34
C GLY A 68 27.00 -10.71 8.69
N PHE A 69 26.14 -10.85 9.70
CA PHE A 69 26.52 -11.42 10.99
C PHE A 69 26.95 -12.89 10.87
N LEU A 70 26.18 -13.72 10.18
CA LEU A 70 26.51 -15.13 10.00
C LEU A 70 27.85 -15.35 9.26
N LEU A 71 28.23 -14.46 8.36
CA LEU A 71 29.49 -14.54 7.64
C LEU A 71 30.70 -14.06 8.44
N THR A 72 30.50 -13.09 9.34
CA THR A 72 31.61 -12.37 10.00
C THR A 72 31.71 -12.62 11.49
N GLY A 73 30.64 -13.08 12.14
CA GLY A 73 30.52 -13.21 13.59
C GLY A 73 30.47 -11.85 14.31
N LYS A 74 30.37 -10.73 13.60
CA LYS A 74 30.44 -9.39 14.18
C LYS A 74 29.03 -8.81 14.39
N ASP A 75 28.69 -8.47 15.64
CA ASP A 75 27.37 -7.89 15.98
C ASP A 75 27.09 -6.56 15.26
N SER A 76 28.11 -5.81 14.84
CA SER A 76 27.91 -4.57 14.07
C SER A 76 27.18 -4.76 12.76
N TYR A 77 27.21 -5.95 12.19
CA TYR A 77 26.43 -6.29 10.98
C TYR A 77 24.92 -6.46 11.25
N LEU A 78 24.51 -6.58 12.52
CA LEU A 78 23.10 -6.67 12.89
C LEU A 78 22.37 -5.32 12.96
N ASP A 79 23.06 -4.20 12.84
CA ASP A 79 22.44 -2.87 12.86
C ASP A 79 21.27 -2.73 11.86
N PRO A 80 21.39 -3.15 10.57
CA PRO A 80 20.28 -3.11 9.64
C PRO A 80 19.10 -3.99 10.08
N TYR A 81 19.37 -5.19 10.62
CA TYR A 81 18.35 -6.07 11.15
C TYR A 81 17.53 -5.41 12.25
N TYR A 82 18.20 -4.87 13.28
CA TYR A 82 17.50 -4.24 14.40
C TYR A 82 16.76 -2.95 14.01
N LYS A 83 17.28 -2.18 13.05
CA LYS A 83 16.61 -0.99 12.51
C LYS A 83 15.39 -1.32 11.67
N ALA A 84 15.42 -2.42 10.94
CA ALA A 84 14.31 -2.85 10.10
C ALA A 84 13.09 -3.34 10.90
N LEU A 85 13.28 -4.04 12.03
CA LEU A 85 12.18 -4.62 12.80
C LEU A 85 11.06 -3.64 13.16
N PRO A 86 11.32 -2.47 13.79
CA PRO A 86 10.27 -1.51 14.12
C PRO A 86 9.60 -0.93 12.87
N ARG A 87 10.35 -0.72 11.78
CA ARG A 87 9.81 -0.21 10.51
C ARG A 87 8.89 -1.21 9.83
N ILE A 88 9.26 -2.49 9.83
CA ILE A 88 8.40 -3.58 9.34
C ILE A 88 7.07 -3.59 10.08
N ASN A 89 7.08 -3.49 11.43
CA ASN A 89 5.87 -3.47 12.22
C ASN A 89 4.99 -2.24 11.93
N GLU A 90 5.59 -1.08 11.76
CA GLU A 90 4.90 0.15 11.38
C GLU A 90 4.25 0.02 10.00
N LEU A 91 5.00 -0.44 8.99
CA LEU A 91 4.52 -0.66 7.62
C LEU A 91 3.37 -1.66 7.59
N MET A 92 3.50 -2.79 8.28
CA MET A 92 2.42 -3.78 8.38
C MET A 92 1.15 -3.19 9.01
N SER A 93 1.29 -2.30 10.00
CA SER A 93 0.15 -1.60 10.62
C SER A 93 -0.52 -0.64 9.65
N ARG A 94 0.25 0.18 8.92
CA ARG A 94 -0.28 1.13 7.92
C ARG A 94 -0.99 0.42 6.78
N ILE A 95 -0.40 -0.63 6.23
CA ILE A 95 -1.01 -1.43 5.15
C ILE A 95 -2.31 -2.06 5.63
N ARG A 96 -2.35 -2.62 6.84
CA ARG A 96 -3.58 -3.16 7.42
C ARG A 96 -4.66 -2.10 7.59
N GLN A 97 -4.30 -0.89 8.02
CA GLN A 97 -5.23 0.22 8.16
C GLN A 97 -5.76 0.68 6.81
N HIS A 98 -4.93 0.66 5.78
CA HIS A 98 -5.37 0.96 4.41
C HIS A 98 -6.49 0.02 3.95
N TYR A 99 -6.35 -1.28 4.22
CA TYR A 99 -7.35 -2.30 3.87
C TYR A 99 -8.51 -2.43 4.88
N ALA A 100 -8.62 -1.57 5.89
CA ALA A 100 -9.65 -1.72 6.94
C ALA A 100 -11.09 -1.79 6.42
N ASN A 101 -11.38 -1.10 5.29
CA ASN A 101 -12.68 -1.07 4.63
C ASN A 101 -12.73 -1.95 3.35
N ASP A 102 -11.70 -2.73 3.07
CA ASP A 102 -11.63 -3.69 1.97
C ASP A 102 -11.40 -5.10 2.52
N PRO A 103 -12.47 -5.90 2.73
CA PRO A 103 -12.36 -7.23 3.33
C PRO A 103 -11.47 -8.19 2.53
N GLU A 104 -11.48 -8.09 1.19
CA GLU A 104 -10.66 -8.95 0.35
C GLU A 104 -9.19 -8.54 0.39
N GLY A 105 -8.88 -7.23 0.33
CA GLY A 105 -7.53 -6.72 0.54
C GLY A 105 -6.98 -7.08 1.91
N LEU A 106 -7.80 -6.95 2.95
CA LEU A 106 -7.42 -7.30 4.31
C LEU A 106 -7.10 -8.81 4.44
N ARG A 107 -7.89 -9.68 3.78
CA ARG A 107 -7.64 -11.11 3.74
C ARG A 107 -6.33 -11.44 3.02
N GLN A 108 -6.13 -10.89 1.82
CA GLN A 108 -4.91 -11.11 1.03
C GLN A 108 -3.67 -10.58 1.76
N PHE A 109 -3.75 -9.41 2.39
CA PHE A 109 -2.67 -8.90 3.22
C PHE A 109 -2.45 -9.77 4.47
N GLY A 110 -3.51 -10.33 5.05
CA GLY A 110 -3.42 -11.30 6.14
C GLY A 110 -2.58 -12.52 5.75
N ASP A 111 -2.79 -13.06 4.54
CA ASP A 111 -2.00 -14.17 4.00
C ASP A 111 -0.54 -13.76 3.79
N ALA A 112 -0.29 -12.60 3.16
CA ALA A 112 1.06 -12.07 2.96
C ALA A 112 1.80 -11.83 4.29
N SER A 113 1.11 -11.28 5.30
CA SER A 113 1.68 -11.01 6.62
C SER A 113 2.14 -12.26 7.37
N GLN A 114 1.52 -13.42 7.09
CA GLN A 114 1.99 -14.70 7.64
C GLN A 114 3.37 -15.08 7.10
N PHE A 115 3.63 -14.86 5.81
CA PHE A 115 4.95 -15.11 5.22
C PHE A 115 6.00 -14.15 5.77
N VAL A 116 5.65 -12.85 5.93
CA VAL A 116 6.52 -11.87 6.59
C VAL A 116 6.88 -12.33 8.01
N THR A 117 5.88 -12.72 8.80
CA THR A 117 6.09 -13.20 10.17
C THR A 117 6.96 -14.46 10.21
N ARG A 118 6.72 -15.42 9.30
CA ARG A 118 7.56 -16.63 9.20
C ARG A 118 9.00 -16.30 8.87
N LYS A 119 9.24 -15.33 7.97
CA LYS A 119 10.60 -14.88 7.63
C LYS A 119 11.28 -14.21 8.83
N LEU A 120 10.61 -13.35 9.55
CA LEU A 120 11.15 -12.71 10.76
C LEU A 120 11.50 -13.74 11.84
N ASN A 121 10.63 -14.73 12.04
CA ASN A 121 10.88 -15.81 13.01
C ASN A 121 12.06 -16.70 12.60
N GLU A 122 12.19 -17.03 11.31
CA GLU A 122 13.33 -17.76 10.77
C GLU A 122 14.63 -16.99 11.02
N MET A 123 14.66 -15.70 10.69
CA MET A 123 15.84 -14.85 10.92
C MET A 123 16.20 -14.78 12.41
N ALA A 124 15.22 -14.57 13.27
CA ALA A 124 15.45 -14.51 14.71
C ALA A 124 16.03 -15.83 15.26
N LEU A 125 15.46 -16.97 14.81
CA LEU A 125 15.91 -18.29 15.25
C LEU A 125 17.34 -18.59 14.78
N THR A 126 17.64 -18.30 13.50
CA THR A 126 18.97 -18.48 12.94
C THR A 126 20.01 -17.60 13.65
N LEU A 127 19.66 -16.37 14.07
CA LEU A 127 20.56 -15.52 14.86
C LEU A 127 20.81 -16.07 16.28
N VAL A 128 19.79 -16.65 16.92
CA VAL A 128 19.97 -17.30 18.23
C VAL A 128 20.98 -18.45 18.13
N TYR A 129 20.84 -19.31 17.10
CA TYR A 129 21.81 -20.39 16.89
C TYR A 129 23.16 -19.87 16.40
N GLY A 130 23.21 -18.87 15.55
CA GLY A 130 24.45 -18.24 15.10
C GLY A 130 25.34 -17.70 16.23
N LYS A 131 24.73 -17.31 17.36
CA LYS A 131 25.43 -16.89 18.57
C LYS A 131 25.85 -18.04 19.51
N ARG A 132 25.21 -19.20 19.41
CA ARG A 132 25.42 -20.36 20.30
C ARG A 132 26.17 -21.49 19.64
N ASP A 133 25.78 -21.82 18.41
CA ASP A 133 26.28 -22.96 17.64
C ASP A 133 26.18 -22.59 16.14
N PHE A 134 27.29 -22.14 15.62
CA PHE A 134 27.38 -21.66 14.25
C PHE A 134 27.07 -22.76 13.21
N ASP A 135 27.47 -23.99 13.48
CA ASP A 135 27.25 -25.12 12.54
C ASP A 135 25.74 -25.39 12.39
N VAL A 136 24.98 -25.34 13.49
CA VAL A 136 23.51 -25.47 13.47
C VAL A 136 22.89 -24.32 12.68
N ALA A 137 23.33 -23.07 12.88
CA ALA A 137 22.83 -21.94 12.11
C ALA A 137 23.14 -22.08 10.61
N LEU A 138 24.32 -22.57 10.26
CA LEU A 138 24.71 -22.83 8.88
C LEU A 138 23.85 -23.91 8.23
N ASP A 139 23.56 -24.98 8.95
CA ASP A 139 22.66 -26.03 8.47
C ASP A 139 21.24 -25.51 8.26
N MET A 140 20.71 -24.63 9.14
CA MET A 140 19.43 -23.96 8.92
C MET A 140 19.42 -23.15 7.61
N VAL A 141 20.49 -22.39 7.32
CA VAL A 141 20.61 -21.63 6.07
C VAL A 141 20.66 -22.58 4.85
N ARG A 142 21.32 -23.71 4.95
CA ARG A 142 21.44 -24.72 3.87
C ARG A 142 20.12 -25.40 3.51
N THR A 143 19.11 -25.37 4.38
CA THR A 143 17.77 -25.93 4.09
C THR A 143 17.01 -25.15 3.02
N ASP A 144 17.49 -24.00 2.57
CA ASP A 144 16.78 -23.05 1.69
C ASP A 144 15.44 -22.53 2.25
N PHE A 145 15.08 -22.89 3.49
CA PHE A 145 13.82 -22.48 4.11
C PHE A 145 13.71 -20.95 4.20
N GLY A 146 14.77 -20.27 4.60
CA GLY A 146 14.82 -18.81 4.66
C GLY A 146 14.64 -18.15 3.30
N LYS A 147 15.25 -18.72 2.24
CA LYS A 147 15.08 -18.27 0.86
C LYS A 147 13.64 -18.46 0.38
N GLN A 148 13.05 -19.62 0.60
CA GLN A 148 11.66 -19.92 0.19
C GLN A 148 10.67 -19.01 0.92
N THR A 149 10.88 -18.76 2.21
CA THR A 149 10.02 -17.89 3.01
C THR A 149 10.09 -16.44 2.54
N MET A 150 11.30 -15.95 2.22
CA MET A 150 11.50 -14.61 1.66
C MET A 150 10.83 -14.46 0.29
N GLU A 151 10.98 -15.45 -0.58
CA GLU A 151 10.36 -15.46 -1.91
C GLU A 151 8.83 -15.49 -1.84
N ASN A 152 8.26 -16.24 -0.89
CA ASN A 152 6.82 -16.26 -0.67
C ASN A 152 6.31 -14.92 -0.13
N ALA A 153 7.03 -14.30 0.81
CA ALA A 153 6.69 -12.98 1.32
C ALA A 153 6.70 -11.94 0.18
N ARG A 154 7.79 -11.91 -0.60
CA ARG A 154 7.93 -11.00 -1.73
C ARG A 154 6.79 -11.17 -2.74
N ARG A 155 6.57 -12.38 -3.24
CA ARG A 155 5.51 -12.64 -4.24
C ARG A 155 4.12 -12.23 -3.75
N SER A 156 3.81 -12.51 -2.49
CA SER A 156 2.51 -12.13 -1.92
C SER A 156 2.34 -10.61 -1.83
N LEU A 157 3.40 -9.88 -1.47
CA LEU A 157 3.38 -8.41 -1.41
C LEU A 157 3.36 -7.77 -2.80
N GLU A 158 4.12 -8.30 -3.76
CA GLU A 158 4.11 -7.86 -5.16
C GLU A 158 2.73 -8.08 -5.82
N HIS A 159 2.05 -9.19 -5.49
CA HIS A 159 0.69 -9.44 -5.96
C HIS A 159 -0.28 -8.36 -5.48
N LEU A 160 -0.15 -7.91 -4.23
CA LEU A 160 -0.94 -6.78 -3.72
C LEU A 160 -0.62 -5.48 -4.45
N GLN A 161 0.65 -5.20 -4.78
CA GLN A 161 1.02 -4.02 -5.57
C GLN A 161 0.37 -4.03 -6.96
N VAL A 162 0.39 -5.18 -7.64
CA VAL A 162 -0.24 -5.33 -8.96
C VAL A 162 -1.76 -5.13 -8.88
N ARG A 163 -2.41 -5.68 -7.86
CA ARG A 163 -3.84 -5.48 -7.61
C ARG A 163 -4.18 -3.99 -7.50
N GLU A 164 -3.44 -3.25 -6.69
CA GLU A 164 -3.68 -1.81 -6.48
C GLU A 164 -3.47 -0.99 -7.77
N SER A 165 -2.46 -1.32 -8.56
CA SER A 165 -2.23 -0.67 -9.85
C SER A 165 -3.40 -0.88 -10.82
N GLY A 166 -3.98 -2.08 -10.85
CA GLY A 166 -5.13 -2.40 -11.69
C GLY A 166 -6.42 -1.67 -11.29
N THR A 167 -6.64 -1.50 -9.99
CA THR A 167 -7.81 -0.79 -9.45
C THR A 167 -7.79 0.70 -9.84
N VAL A 168 -6.62 1.35 -9.76
CA VAL A 168 -6.47 2.77 -10.15
C VAL A 168 -6.75 2.97 -11.63
N THR A 169 -6.22 2.11 -12.50
CA THR A 169 -6.42 2.21 -13.96
C THR A 169 -7.90 2.06 -14.32
N HIS A 170 -8.59 1.11 -13.73
CA HIS A 170 -10.02 0.86 -13.98
C HIS A 170 -10.90 2.03 -13.52
N ASN A 171 -10.59 2.63 -12.37
CA ASN A 171 -11.35 3.77 -11.84
C ASN A 171 -11.15 5.06 -12.66
N LEU A 172 -9.96 5.23 -13.26
CA LEU A 172 -9.67 6.38 -14.15
C LEU A 172 -10.33 6.25 -15.53
N GLU A 173 -10.56 5.03 -16.02
CA GLU A 173 -11.24 4.79 -17.30
C GLU A 173 -12.78 4.87 -17.16
N ALA A 174 -13.32 4.71 -15.95
CA ALA A 174 -14.76 4.74 -15.66
C ALA A 174 -15.29 6.13 -15.25
N ALA A 175 -14.42 7.14 -15.07
CA ALA A 175 -14.75 8.51 -14.64
C ALA A 175 -14.80 9.49 -15.82
#